data_93391af4c3af0f757a4a2b3b12c43e89
#
_entry.id   93391af4c3af0f757a4a2b3b12c43e89
#
_cell.length_a   1.000
_cell.length_b   1.000
_cell.length_c   1.000
_cell.angle_alpha   90.00
_cell.angle_beta   90.00
_cell.angle_gamma   90.00
#
_symmetry.space_group_name_H-M   'P 1'
#
loop_
_entity.id
_entity.type
_entity.pdbx_description
1 polymer ?
#
loop_
_entity_poly.entity_id
_entity_poly.type
_entity_poly.pdbx_seq_one_letter_code
_entity_poly.pdbx_strand_id
1 'polypeptide(L)'
;MENKTASDYNDLPLKAPKLKGILLILFLVLLDQGTKYFAIRYLRGTSGITLIDSVLNLRYLENRGMAFGLLQNKILFLVLICIVFFMAIIYLFIKTPATFYYRPLLYTAAIVFAGAMGNFIDRVFRGYVVDFIYFSLIDFPTFNVADIYVTCGITVMVFLMFFRYKEENDFDFLKPGNRSAR
;
A
#
# COMPACT_ATOMS: atom_id res chain seq x y z
N MET A 1 -30.68 24.91 -16.79
CA MET A 1 -29.71 24.11 -16.03
C MET A 1 -29.82 22.70 -16.57
N GLU A 2 -28.85 22.25 -17.33
CA GLU A 2 -28.82 20.87 -17.84
C GLU A 2 -28.68 19.90 -16.65
N ASN A 3 -29.62 18.98 -16.52
CA ASN A 3 -29.58 17.92 -15.52
C ASN A 3 -28.43 16.94 -15.90
N LYS A 4 -27.25 17.13 -15.35
CA LYS A 4 -26.13 16.17 -15.49
C LYS A 4 -26.54 14.83 -14.91
N THR A 5 -26.40 13.79 -15.70
CA THR A 5 -26.65 12.40 -15.26
C THR A 5 -25.50 11.89 -14.39
N ALA A 6 -25.70 10.80 -13.66
CA ALA A 6 -24.63 10.18 -12.88
C ALA A 6 -23.43 9.77 -13.76
N SER A 7 -23.67 9.43 -15.04
CA SER A 7 -22.65 9.15 -16.05
C SER A 7 -21.76 10.36 -16.30
N ASP A 8 -22.36 11.56 -16.46
CA ASP A 8 -21.62 12.79 -16.76
C ASP A 8 -20.67 13.18 -15.62
N TYR A 9 -21.01 12.85 -14.36
CA TYR A 9 -20.15 13.09 -13.21
C TYR A 9 -18.93 12.13 -13.17
N ASN A 10 -19.10 10.90 -13.63
CA ASN A 10 -18.02 9.91 -13.63
C ASN A 10 -16.89 10.27 -14.61
N ASP A 11 -17.22 10.91 -15.72
CA ASP A 11 -16.25 11.31 -16.76
C ASP A 11 -15.60 12.68 -16.50
N LEU A 12 -15.99 13.38 -15.42
CA LEU A 12 -15.38 14.66 -15.08
C LEU A 12 -13.89 14.48 -14.77
N PRO A 13 -13.01 15.29 -15.41
CA PRO A 13 -11.58 15.25 -15.13
C PRO A 13 -11.29 15.76 -13.72
N LEU A 14 -10.40 15.08 -13.03
CA LEU A 14 -9.89 15.52 -11.74
C LEU A 14 -8.77 16.54 -11.90
N LYS A 15 -8.69 17.51 -10.99
CA LYS A 15 -7.55 18.43 -10.93
C LYS A 15 -6.36 17.73 -10.25
N ALA A 16 -5.29 17.50 -11.02
CA ALA A 16 -4.01 16.94 -10.58
C ALA A 16 -4.11 15.68 -9.68
N PRO A 17 -4.90 14.64 -10.04
CA PRO A 17 -5.09 13.49 -9.16
C PRO A 17 -3.79 12.69 -8.97
N LYS A 18 -2.96 12.61 -10.00
CA LYS A 18 -1.67 11.91 -9.93
C LYS A 18 -0.69 12.63 -9.00
N LEU A 19 -0.64 13.96 -9.04
CA LEU A 19 0.17 14.73 -8.09
C LEU A 19 -0.31 14.52 -6.64
N LYS A 20 -1.62 14.55 -6.40
CA LYS A 20 -2.19 14.25 -5.08
C LYS A 20 -1.87 12.83 -4.63
N GLY A 21 -1.90 11.86 -5.55
CA GLY A 21 -1.48 10.48 -5.28
C GLY A 21 -0.01 10.38 -4.89
N ILE A 22 0.89 11.10 -5.58
CA ILE A 22 2.33 11.15 -5.24
C ILE A 22 2.54 11.79 -3.85
N LEU A 23 1.86 12.89 -3.55
CA LEU A 23 1.94 13.52 -2.24
C LEU A 23 1.42 12.59 -1.13
N LEU A 24 0.36 11.82 -1.41
CA LEU A 24 -0.14 10.78 -0.49
C LEU A 24 0.92 9.69 -0.26
N ILE A 25 1.57 9.19 -1.32
CA ILE A 25 2.66 8.21 -1.19
C ILE A 25 3.75 8.74 -0.28
N LEU A 26 4.24 9.96 -0.53
CA LEU A 26 5.30 10.58 0.28
C LEU A 26 4.89 10.69 1.75
N PHE A 27 3.68 11.16 2.01
CA PHE A 27 3.14 11.28 3.37
C PHE A 27 3.07 9.93 4.09
N LEU A 28 2.52 8.90 3.43
CA LEU A 28 2.35 7.56 4.02
C LEU A 28 3.69 6.86 4.26
N VAL A 29 4.66 7.02 3.34
CA VAL A 29 6.02 6.48 3.53
C VAL A 29 6.72 7.17 4.70
N LEU A 30 6.60 8.50 4.82
CA LEU A 30 7.16 9.23 5.96
C LEU A 30 6.51 8.80 7.28
N LEU A 31 5.20 8.59 7.29
CA LEU A 31 4.49 8.12 8.48
C LEU A 31 4.94 6.70 8.87
N ASP A 32 5.05 5.78 7.91
CA ASP A 32 5.56 4.42 8.17
C ASP A 32 6.99 4.47 8.74
N GLN A 33 7.92 5.15 8.06
CA GLN A 33 9.31 5.24 8.52
C GLN A 33 9.43 5.97 9.86
N GLY A 34 8.58 6.96 10.12
CA GLY A 34 8.50 7.64 11.42
C GLY A 34 8.08 6.68 12.53
N THR A 35 7.01 5.88 12.32
CA THR A 35 6.57 4.88 13.31
C THR A 35 7.63 3.80 13.56
N LYS A 36 8.31 3.33 12.52
CA LYS A 36 9.43 2.39 12.62
C LYS A 36 10.62 2.97 13.37
N TYR A 37 10.95 4.25 13.13
CA TYR A 37 11.98 4.95 13.90
C TYR A 37 11.64 4.98 15.40
N PHE A 38 10.40 5.31 15.76
CA PHE A 38 9.96 5.27 17.16
C PHE A 38 10.00 3.86 17.74
N ALA A 39 9.60 2.83 16.98
CA ALA A 39 9.72 1.44 17.42
C ALA A 39 11.18 1.05 17.71
N ILE A 40 12.11 1.40 16.81
CA ILE A 40 13.56 1.16 17.05
C ILE A 40 14.03 1.90 18.29
N ARG A 41 13.64 3.15 18.47
CA ARG A 41 14.14 4.02 19.54
C ARG A 41 13.64 3.62 20.92
N TYR A 42 12.40 3.16 21.03
CA TYR A 42 11.72 2.98 22.31
C TYR A 42 11.37 1.52 22.64
N LEU A 43 11.32 0.62 21.66
CA LEU A 43 10.96 -0.79 21.91
C LEU A 43 12.13 -1.75 21.78
N ARG A 44 13.19 -1.40 21.04
CA ARG A 44 14.35 -2.27 20.84
C ARG A 44 15.06 -2.52 22.17
N GLY A 45 15.23 -3.81 22.52
CA GLY A 45 15.88 -4.22 23.77
C GLY A 45 15.01 -4.12 25.02
N THR A 46 13.70 -3.86 24.85
CA THR A 46 12.72 -3.86 25.96
C THR A 46 11.77 -5.05 25.84
N SER A 47 10.97 -5.30 26.87
CA SER A 47 9.88 -6.29 26.85
C SER A 47 8.67 -5.84 26.00
N GLY A 48 8.72 -4.60 25.47
CA GLY A 48 7.59 -3.99 24.76
C GLY A 48 6.65 -3.20 25.68
N ILE A 49 5.54 -2.74 25.09
CA ILE A 49 4.52 -1.95 25.78
C ILE A 49 3.16 -2.62 25.54
N THR A 50 2.44 -2.94 26.59
CA THR A 50 1.05 -3.42 26.49
C THR A 50 0.13 -2.21 26.35
N LEU A 51 -0.61 -2.15 25.23
CA LEU A 51 -1.62 -1.13 24.97
C LEU A 51 -2.99 -1.56 25.48
N ILE A 52 -3.35 -2.83 25.25
CA ILE A 52 -4.59 -3.46 25.74
C ILE A 52 -4.22 -4.85 26.24
N ASP A 53 -4.46 -5.11 27.52
CA ASP A 53 -4.12 -6.38 28.15
C ASP A 53 -4.69 -7.58 27.39
N SER A 54 -3.87 -8.57 27.14
CA SER A 54 -4.19 -9.81 26.43
C SER A 54 -4.68 -9.62 24.96
N VAL A 55 -4.64 -8.39 24.41
CA VAL A 55 -5.14 -8.10 23.06
C VAL A 55 -4.09 -7.47 22.17
N LEU A 56 -3.49 -6.35 22.59
CA LEU A 56 -2.62 -5.53 21.73
C LEU A 56 -1.36 -5.09 22.45
N ASN A 57 -0.22 -5.45 21.89
CA ASN A 57 1.09 -5.07 22.40
C ASN A 57 1.92 -4.40 21.31
N LEU A 58 2.84 -3.54 21.71
CA LEU A 58 3.92 -3.06 20.88
C LEU A 58 5.21 -3.77 21.29
N ARG A 59 5.83 -4.50 20.36
CA ARG A 59 7.11 -5.19 20.57
C ARG A 59 8.02 -5.03 19.36
N TYR A 60 9.32 -4.92 19.56
CA TYR A 60 10.26 -4.79 18.46
C TYR A 60 10.60 -6.17 17.89
N LEU A 61 10.50 -6.30 16.56
CA LEU A 61 10.89 -7.50 15.82
C LEU A 61 11.64 -7.13 14.54
N GLU A 62 12.79 -7.77 14.28
CA GLU A 62 13.51 -7.72 13.00
C GLU A 62 13.01 -8.84 12.08
N ASN A 63 12.18 -8.53 11.11
CA ASN A 63 11.64 -9.50 10.16
C ASN A 63 12.54 -9.61 8.93
N ARG A 64 13.24 -10.74 8.79
CA ARG A 64 14.16 -11.03 7.67
C ARG A 64 13.50 -11.82 6.53
N GLY A 65 12.19 -11.98 6.58
CA GLY A 65 11.41 -12.73 5.60
C GLY A 65 10.17 -11.99 5.12
N MET A 66 9.15 -12.78 4.80
CA MET A 66 7.77 -12.34 4.57
C MET A 66 6.89 -12.66 5.79
N ALA A 67 5.59 -12.35 5.67
CA ALA A 67 4.60 -12.79 6.64
C ALA A 67 4.71 -14.29 6.92
N PHE A 68 4.42 -14.71 8.15
CA PHE A 68 4.48 -16.11 8.61
C PHE A 68 5.87 -16.77 8.50
N GLY A 69 6.96 -15.99 8.44
CA GLY A 69 8.32 -16.54 8.39
C GLY A 69 8.75 -17.14 7.05
N LEU A 70 7.99 -16.91 5.99
CA LEU A 70 8.34 -17.38 4.65
C LEU A 70 9.56 -16.61 4.12
N LEU A 71 10.40 -17.30 3.31
CA LEU A 71 11.59 -16.75 2.63
C LEU A 71 12.57 -16.05 3.58
N GLN A 72 12.77 -16.60 4.79
CA GLN A 72 13.74 -16.06 5.74
C GLN A 72 15.13 -15.95 5.12
N ASN A 73 15.80 -14.83 5.37
CA ASN A 73 17.15 -14.51 4.87
C ASN A 73 17.28 -14.43 3.34
N LYS A 74 16.18 -14.40 2.58
CA LYS A 74 16.17 -14.21 1.12
C LYS A 74 15.94 -12.74 0.72
N ILE A 75 16.62 -11.82 1.40
CA ILE A 75 16.40 -10.36 1.25
C ILE A 75 16.51 -9.90 -0.22
N LEU A 76 17.56 -10.32 -0.94
CA LEU A 76 17.73 -9.95 -2.35
C LEU A 76 16.53 -10.39 -3.20
N PHE A 77 16.04 -11.60 -3.00
CA PHE A 77 14.88 -12.12 -3.72
C PHE A 77 13.60 -11.31 -3.40
N LEU A 78 13.41 -10.93 -2.14
CA LEU A 78 12.30 -10.08 -1.71
C LEU A 78 12.38 -8.67 -2.32
N VAL A 79 13.58 -8.11 -2.41
CA VAL A 79 13.82 -6.81 -3.07
C VAL A 79 13.47 -6.90 -4.57
N LEU A 80 13.87 -7.97 -5.26
CA LEU A 80 13.53 -8.17 -6.67
C LEU A 80 12.03 -8.31 -6.91
N ILE A 81 11.32 -9.06 -6.06
CA ILE A 81 9.84 -9.13 -6.10
C ILE A 81 9.23 -7.74 -5.93
N CYS A 82 9.70 -6.94 -4.97
CA CYS A 82 9.22 -5.57 -4.78
C CYS A 82 9.42 -4.71 -6.03
N ILE A 83 10.56 -4.81 -6.72
CA ILE A 83 10.84 -4.05 -7.94
C ILE A 83 9.82 -4.41 -9.04
N VAL A 84 9.57 -5.71 -9.27
CA VAL A 84 8.56 -6.17 -10.24
C VAL A 84 7.17 -5.64 -9.86
N PHE A 85 6.83 -5.72 -8.59
CA PHE A 85 5.57 -5.19 -8.08
C PHE A 85 5.45 -3.67 -8.28
N PHE A 86 6.52 -2.91 -8.02
CA PHE A 86 6.55 -1.46 -8.28
C PHE A 86 6.32 -1.14 -9.75
N MET A 87 6.95 -1.85 -10.67
CA MET A 87 6.73 -1.65 -12.10
C MET A 87 5.27 -1.84 -12.48
N ALA A 88 4.61 -2.89 -11.95
CA ALA A 88 3.19 -3.16 -12.19
C ALA A 88 2.29 -2.04 -11.64
N ILE A 89 2.50 -1.60 -10.39
CA ILE A 89 1.69 -0.55 -9.77
C ILE A 89 1.94 0.82 -10.43
N ILE A 90 3.19 1.13 -10.78
CA ILE A 90 3.53 2.37 -11.51
C ILE A 90 2.85 2.37 -12.89
N TYR A 91 2.90 1.24 -13.61
CA TYR A 91 2.22 1.09 -14.89
C TYR A 91 0.71 1.33 -14.75
N LEU A 92 0.06 0.65 -13.78
CA LEU A 92 -1.33 0.87 -13.45
C LEU A 92 -1.62 2.34 -13.14
N PHE A 93 -0.86 2.95 -12.25
CA PHE A 93 -1.04 4.34 -11.82
C PHE A 93 -0.89 5.35 -12.98
N ILE A 94 0.09 5.16 -13.85
CA ILE A 94 0.32 6.03 -15.02
C ILE A 94 -0.82 5.89 -16.03
N LYS A 95 -1.26 4.66 -16.31
CA LYS A 95 -2.27 4.36 -17.32
C LYS A 95 -3.69 4.69 -16.88
N THR A 96 -3.99 4.62 -15.60
CA THR A 96 -5.33 4.89 -15.08
C THR A 96 -5.78 6.31 -15.46
N PRO A 97 -6.98 6.45 -16.06
CA PRO A 97 -7.54 7.75 -16.43
C PRO A 97 -7.75 8.66 -15.22
N ALA A 98 -7.50 9.95 -15.39
CA ALA A 98 -7.59 10.96 -14.34
C ALA A 98 -9.04 11.47 -14.15
N THR A 99 -10.02 10.57 -14.07
CA THR A 99 -11.44 10.89 -13.94
C THR A 99 -11.97 10.55 -12.54
N PHE A 100 -13.17 11.08 -12.25
CA PHE A 100 -13.83 10.82 -10.98
C PHE A 100 -14.17 9.33 -10.81
N TYR A 101 -14.47 8.61 -11.90
CA TYR A 101 -14.73 7.18 -11.91
C TYR A 101 -13.56 6.37 -11.40
N TYR A 102 -12.34 6.65 -11.88
CA TYR A 102 -11.12 5.92 -11.51
C TYR A 102 -10.38 6.48 -10.28
N ARG A 103 -10.91 7.54 -9.64
CA ARG A 103 -10.31 8.13 -8.43
C ARG A 103 -10.02 7.10 -7.33
N PRO A 104 -10.94 6.18 -6.98
CA PRO A 104 -10.67 5.17 -5.97
C PRO A 104 -9.48 4.27 -6.34
N LEU A 105 -9.39 3.84 -7.60
CA LEU A 105 -8.28 2.99 -8.08
C LEU A 105 -6.93 3.72 -7.98
N LEU A 106 -6.86 4.99 -8.37
CA LEU A 106 -5.65 5.81 -8.29
C LEU A 106 -5.12 5.93 -6.85
N TYR A 107 -5.99 6.27 -5.90
CA TYR A 107 -5.57 6.42 -4.51
C TYR A 107 -5.30 5.10 -3.82
N THR A 108 -6.04 4.05 -4.13
CA THR A 108 -5.76 2.69 -3.63
C THR A 108 -4.41 2.19 -4.13
N ALA A 109 -4.09 2.39 -5.42
CA ALA A 109 -2.77 2.05 -5.97
C ALA A 109 -1.64 2.84 -5.28
N ALA A 110 -1.87 4.13 -4.97
CA ALA A 110 -0.92 4.95 -4.22
C ALA A 110 -0.69 4.43 -2.80
N ILE A 111 -1.74 4.02 -2.08
CA ILE A 111 -1.66 3.46 -0.73
C ILE A 111 -0.88 2.13 -0.74
N VAL A 112 -1.19 1.22 -1.67
CA VAL A 112 -0.49 -0.06 -1.81
C VAL A 112 0.98 0.16 -2.15
N PHE A 113 1.28 1.08 -3.07
CA PHE A 113 2.65 1.46 -3.40
C PHE A 113 3.41 1.99 -2.18
N ALA A 114 2.79 2.88 -1.39
CA ALA A 114 3.41 3.46 -0.20
C ALA A 114 3.77 2.39 0.84
N GLY A 115 2.88 1.42 1.11
CA GLY A 115 3.15 0.32 2.03
C GLY A 115 4.28 -0.58 1.54
N ALA A 116 4.24 -0.99 0.26
CA ALA A 116 5.32 -1.78 -0.32
C ALA A 116 6.66 -1.03 -0.28
N MET A 117 6.66 0.30 -0.53
CA MET A 117 7.85 1.16 -0.47
C MET A 117 8.42 1.26 0.94
N GLY A 118 7.58 1.39 1.98
CA GLY A 118 8.03 1.42 3.37
C GLY A 118 8.82 0.16 3.75
N ASN A 119 8.30 -1.02 3.40
CA ASN A 119 8.98 -2.30 3.66
C ASN A 119 10.18 -2.54 2.73
N PHE A 120 10.18 -1.99 1.52
CA PHE A 120 11.32 -2.03 0.61
C PHE A 120 12.50 -1.20 1.14
N ILE A 121 12.25 0.02 1.61
CA ILE A 121 13.27 0.88 2.24
C ILE A 121 13.97 0.14 3.38
N ASP A 122 13.22 -0.49 4.25
CA ASP A 122 13.77 -1.27 5.36
C ASP A 122 14.69 -2.40 4.87
N ARG A 123 14.26 -3.18 3.86
CA ARG A 123 15.06 -4.29 3.32
C ARG A 123 16.36 -3.81 2.68
N VAL A 124 16.32 -2.71 1.94
CA VAL A 124 17.50 -2.17 1.25
C VAL A 124 18.51 -1.57 2.22
N PHE A 125 18.06 -0.81 3.22
CA PHE A 125 18.96 -0.06 4.10
C PHE A 125 19.30 -0.78 5.41
N ARG A 126 18.38 -1.64 5.92
CA ARG A 126 18.56 -2.35 7.21
C ARG A 126 18.82 -3.84 7.03
N GLY A 127 18.46 -4.44 5.89
CA GLY A 127 18.50 -5.88 5.68
C GLY A 127 17.40 -6.67 6.40
N TYR A 128 16.41 -5.98 6.96
CA TYR A 128 15.20 -6.54 7.59
C TYR A 128 14.09 -5.49 7.61
N VAL A 129 12.86 -5.93 7.86
CA VAL A 129 11.72 -5.04 8.09
C VAL A 129 11.51 -4.88 9.60
N VAL A 130 11.23 -3.65 10.04
CA VAL A 130 10.88 -3.36 11.43
C VAL A 130 9.40 -3.59 11.64
N ASP A 131 9.05 -4.65 12.40
CA ASP A 131 7.69 -4.96 12.81
C ASP A 131 7.52 -4.66 14.30
N PHE A 132 6.34 -4.15 14.70
CA PHE A 132 6.16 -3.72 16.09
C PHE A 132 4.74 -3.81 16.63
N ILE A 133 3.72 -4.10 15.82
CA ILE A 133 2.33 -4.26 16.24
C ILE A 133 2.04 -5.75 16.41
N TYR A 134 1.62 -6.17 17.59
CA TYR A 134 1.35 -7.57 17.90
C TYR A 134 -0.04 -7.75 18.51
N PHE A 135 -0.91 -8.47 17.81
CA PHE A 135 -2.20 -8.90 18.33
C PHE A 135 -2.04 -10.21 19.11
N SER A 136 -1.91 -10.10 20.44
CA SER A 136 -1.71 -11.26 21.33
C SER A 136 -2.96 -12.14 21.49
N LEU A 137 -4.15 -11.57 21.32
CA LEU A 137 -5.43 -12.30 21.45
C LEU A 137 -5.52 -13.52 20.52
N ILE A 138 -4.96 -13.42 19.32
CA ILE A 138 -5.00 -14.48 18.29
C ILE A 138 -3.61 -14.93 17.87
N ASP A 139 -2.59 -14.54 18.62
CA ASP A 139 -1.17 -14.79 18.30
C ASP A 139 -0.83 -14.44 16.83
N PHE A 140 -1.34 -13.30 16.35
CA PHE A 140 -1.11 -12.87 14.98
C PHE A 140 0.35 -12.44 14.80
N PRO A 141 1.02 -12.81 13.69
CA PRO A 141 2.39 -12.38 13.44
C PRO A 141 2.55 -10.87 13.60
N THR A 142 3.66 -10.45 14.23
CA THR A 142 3.95 -9.02 14.40
C THR A 142 4.08 -8.35 13.03
N PHE A 143 3.51 -7.18 12.88
CA PHE A 143 3.44 -6.41 11.64
C PHE A 143 3.68 -4.92 11.90
N ASN A 144 3.61 -4.11 10.84
CA ASN A 144 3.86 -2.67 10.90
C ASN A 144 2.79 -1.87 10.14
N VAL A 145 2.94 -0.56 10.10
CA VAL A 145 1.99 0.35 9.45
C VAL A 145 1.95 0.15 7.92
N ALA A 146 3.10 -0.13 7.28
CA ALA A 146 3.15 -0.43 5.85
C ALA A 146 2.35 -1.69 5.49
N ASP A 147 2.33 -2.72 6.34
CA ASP A 147 1.54 -3.93 6.12
C ASP A 147 0.03 -3.64 6.17
N ILE A 148 -0.40 -2.71 7.05
CA ILE A 148 -1.78 -2.24 7.08
C ILE A 148 -2.14 -1.58 5.74
N TYR A 149 -1.26 -0.72 5.21
CA TYR A 149 -1.49 -0.08 3.91
C TYR A 149 -1.62 -1.09 2.78
N VAL A 150 -0.72 -2.07 2.72
CA VAL A 150 -0.76 -3.12 1.69
C VAL A 150 -2.04 -3.96 1.82
N THR A 151 -2.33 -4.45 3.01
CA THR A 151 -3.48 -5.34 3.24
C THR A 151 -4.80 -4.64 2.97
N CYS A 152 -5.02 -3.47 3.58
CA CYS A 152 -6.25 -2.69 3.35
C CYS A 152 -6.35 -2.23 1.90
N GLY A 153 -5.25 -1.76 1.31
CA GLY A 153 -5.24 -1.30 -0.07
C GLY A 153 -5.55 -2.42 -1.07
N ILE A 154 -4.94 -3.61 -0.92
CA ILE A 154 -5.26 -4.76 -1.77
C ILE A 154 -6.71 -5.19 -1.58
N THR A 155 -7.20 -5.26 -0.35
CA THR A 155 -8.59 -5.60 -0.06
C THR A 155 -9.56 -4.64 -0.75
N VAL A 156 -9.32 -3.32 -0.65
CA VAL A 156 -10.13 -2.31 -1.34
C VAL A 156 -10.01 -2.46 -2.86
N MET A 157 -8.81 -2.71 -3.39
CA MET A 157 -8.61 -2.90 -4.85
C MET A 157 -9.41 -4.09 -5.37
N VAL A 158 -9.37 -5.23 -4.67
CA VAL A 158 -10.17 -6.41 -5.00
C VAL A 158 -11.67 -6.09 -4.96
N PHE A 159 -12.12 -5.38 -3.91
CA PHE A 159 -13.52 -4.95 -3.80
C PHE A 159 -13.93 -4.04 -4.98
N LEU A 160 -13.08 -3.08 -5.36
CA LEU A 160 -13.34 -2.21 -6.52
C LEU A 160 -13.45 -3.01 -7.82
N MET A 161 -12.63 -4.03 -8.02
CA MET A 161 -12.69 -4.90 -9.21
C MET A 161 -14.01 -5.69 -9.27
N PHE A 162 -14.50 -6.19 -8.13
CA PHE A 162 -15.74 -6.98 -8.11
C PHE A 162 -17.02 -6.14 -8.13
N PHE A 163 -17.00 -4.94 -7.58
CA PHE A 163 -18.24 -4.18 -7.34
C PHE A 163 -18.34 -2.88 -8.15
N ARG A 164 -17.21 -2.28 -8.57
CA ARG A 164 -17.20 -1.02 -9.29
C ARG A 164 -16.76 -1.16 -10.75
N TYR A 165 -15.68 -1.88 -11.02
CA TYR A 165 -15.09 -2.04 -12.35
C TYR A 165 -15.48 -3.40 -12.95
N LYS A 166 -16.77 -3.55 -13.30
CA LYS A 166 -17.36 -4.83 -13.78
C LYS A 166 -17.47 -4.91 -15.29
N GLU A 167 -17.44 -3.76 -15.97
CA GLU A 167 -17.64 -3.69 -17.40
C GLU A 167 -16.39 -4.20 -18.13
N GLU A 168 -16.59 -4.87 -19.25
CA GLU A 168 -15.51 -5.46 -20.03
C GLU A 168 -14.43 -4.46 -20.46
N ASN A 169 -14.83 -3.21 -20.66
CA ASN A 169 -13.99 -2.09 -21.11
C ASN A 169 -13.41 -1.24 -19.97
N ASP A 170 -13.71 -1.54 -18.71
CA ASP A 170 -13.18 -0.75 -17.56
C ASP A 170 -11.65 -0.72 -17.50
N PHE A 171 -10.99 -1.73 -18.05
CA PHE A 171 -9.54 -1.83 -18.09
C PHE A 171 -8.92 -1.66 -19.49
N ASP A 172 -9.67 -1.14 -20.46
CA ASP A 172 -9.18 -0.91 -21.82
C ASP A 172 -7.99 0.06 -21.88
N PHE A 173 -7.87 0.94 -20.89
CA PHE A 173 -6.72 1.83 -20.77
C PHE A 173 -5.38 1.09 -20.53
N LEU A 174 -5.39 -0.16 -20.14
CA LEU A 174 -4.20 -1.01 -19.99
C LEU A 174 -3.76 -1.66 -21.31
N LYS A 175 -4.64 -1.73 -22.32
CA LYS A 175 -4.33 -2.35 -23.61
C LYS A 175 -3.23 -1.58 -24.35
N PRO A 176 -2.26 -2.27 -24.99
CA PRO A 176 -1.24 -1.63 -25.80
C PRO A 176 -1.88 -0.79 -26.93
N GLY A 177 -1.40 0.43 -27.13
CA GLY A 177 -1.87 1.31 -28.24
C GLY A 177 -3.08 2.17 -27.91
N ASN A 178 -3.76 1.99 -26.80
CA ASN A 178 -4.87 2.86 -26.40
C ASN A 178 -4.34 4.22 -25.90
N ARG A 179 -4.60 5.31 -26.67
CA ARG A 179 -4.15 6.69 -26.36
C ARG A 179 -5.14 7.48 -25.49
N SER A 180 -6.21 6.87 -24.99
CA SER A 180 -7.28 7.56 -24.24
C SER A 180 -6.86 8.05 -22.82
N ALA A 181 -5.61 7.94 -22.46
CA ALA A 181 -5.05 8.38 -21.17
C ALA A 181 -4.26 9.70 -21.23
N ARG A 182 -4.49 10.55 -22.28
CA ARG A 182 -3.88 11.90 -22.34
C ARG A 182 -4.85 12.96 -21.90
#